data_89d6a645b2cd0734587c6a8486306ef6
#
_entry.id   89d6a645b2cd0734587c6a8486306ef6
#
_cell.length_a   1.000
_cell.length_b   1.000
_cell.length_c   1.000
_cell.angle_alpha   90.00
_cell.angle_beta   90.00
_cell.angle_gamma   90.00
#
_symmetry.space_group_name_H-M   'P 1'
#
loop_
_entity.id
_entity.type
_entity.pdbx_description
1 polymer ?
#
loop_
_entity_poly.entity_id
_entity_poly.type
_entity_poly.pdbx_seq_one_letter_code
_entity_poly.pdbx_strand_id
1 'polypeptide(L)'
;MRQRGLDLGEWGVRLQREARLALIGTAWAELLEPRSDRSKIPAFEEFRDEAGHRRAIDPYLLAYIVGGQPPSPPPTAGTDVALWARIASGSKDFFWTEIDTKRPWLVRERDDLTIETWTQAELCCLHALSHAGPTLKPRADAAADWMLEHLQPDNATNHPWAIHVFLHRAAEIASDEHRLYAEALLHNAVISLGRADRFSALILLDAGRWLQRQPTVRSDSPC
;
A
#
# COMPACT_ATOMS: atom_id res chain seq x y z
N MET A 1 -25.85 -2.10 -21.39
CA MET A 1 -25.00 -0.96 -20.98
C MET A 1 -23.58 -1.46 -20.91
N ARG A 2 -22.66 -0.92 -21.71
CA ARG A 2 -21.23 -1.26 -21.56
C ARG A 2 -20.75 -0.64 -20.24
N GLN A 3 -20.32 -1.44 -19.27
CA GLN A 3 -19.63 -0.95 -18.10
C GLN A 3 -18.41 -0.16 -18.58
N ARG A 4 -18.30 1.12 -18.17
CA ARG A 4 -17.05 1.87 -18.36
C ARG A 4 -15.98 1.14 -17.57
N GLY A 5 -14.91 0.74 -18.23
CA GLY A 5 -13.77 0.14 -17.54
C GLY A 5 -13.27 1.06 -16.42
N LEU A 6 -12.73 0.49 -15.37
CA LEU A 6 -12.19 1.22 -14.23
C LEU A 6 -11.00 2.09 -14.69
N ASP A 7 -11.07 3.41 -14.50
CA ASP A 7 -9.99 4.34 -14.83
C ASP A 7 -8.99 4.42 -13.68
N LEU A 8 -7.87 3.71 -13.82
CA LEU A 8 -6.80 3.69 -12.82
C LEU A 8 -6.12 5.05 -12.64
N GLY A 9 -6.06 5.86 -13.71
CA GLY A 9 -5.51 7.21 -13.65
C GLY A 9 -6.37 8.15 -12.80
N GLU A 10 -7.70 8.09 -12.97
CA GLU A 10 -8.64 8.85 -12.14
C GLU A 10 -8.54 8.44 -10.67
N TRP A 11 -8.47 7.13 -10.40
CA TRP A 11 -8.24 6.63 -9.06
C TRP A 11 -6.91 7.11 -8.47
N GLY A 12 -5.83 7.09 -9.25
CA GLY A 12 -4.54 7.60 -8.82
C GLY A 12 -4.61 9.08 -8.39
N VAL A 13 -5.32 9.91 -9.15
CA VAL A 13 -5.58 11.32 -8.80
C VAL A 13 -6.42 11.44 -7.52
N ARG A 14 -7.46 10.62 -7.37
CA ARG A 14 -8.31 10.59 -6.17
C ARG A 14 -7.51 10.27 -4.91
N LEU A 15 -6.69 9.20 -4.93
CA LEU A 15 -5.88 8.81 -3.78
C LEU A 15 -4.86 9.89 -3.39
N GLN A 16 -4.21 10.52 -4.37
CA GLN A 16 -3.29 11.64 -4.09
C GLN A 16 -3.99 12.88 -3.54
N ARG A 17 -5.23 13.13 -3.95
CA ARG A 17 -6.04 14.22 -3.37
C ARG A 17 -6.33 13.95 -1.89
N GLU A 18 -6.71 12.73 -1.51
CA GLU A 18 -6.92 12.38 -0.10
C GLU A 18 -5.63 12.49 0.72
N ALA A 19 -4.49 12.05 0.17
CA ALA A 19 -3.18 12.26 0.79
C ALA A 19 -2.87 13.75 0.98
N ARG A 20 -3.16 14.60 -0.01
CA ARG A 20 -2.96 16.05 0.06
C ARG A 20 -3.76 16.69 1.18
N LEU A 21 -5.02 16.31 1.36
CA LEU A 21 -5.87 16.83 2.43
C LEU A 21 -5.28 16.61 3.83
N ALA A 22 -4.56 15.51 4.01
CA ALA A 22 -3.94 15.18 5.28
C ALA A 22 -2.55 15.81 5.49
N LEU A 23 -1.77 15.98 4.43
CA LEU A 23 -0.37 16.43 4.52
C LEU A 23 -0.21 17.94 4.32
N ILE A 24 -1.13 18.61 3.61
CA ILE A 24 -1.03 20.06 3.37
C ILE A 24 -1.05 20.83 4.69
N GLY A 25 -0.16 21.84 4.79
CA GLY A 25 -0.02 22.63 6.02
C GLY A 25 0.77 21.93 7.15
N THR A 26 1.28 20.72 6.91
CA THR A 26 2.20 20.03 7.83
C THR A 26 3.64 20.13 7.36
N ALA A 27 4.59 19.77 8.21
CA ALA A 27 6.00 19.65 7.84
C ALA A 27 6.27 18.58 6.76
N TRP A 28 5.29 17.72 6.47
CA TRP A 28 5.37 16.65 5.48
C TRP A 28 4.78 17.01 4.12
N ALA A 29 4.33 18.26 3.94
CA ALA A 29 3.73 18.74 2.69
C ALA A 29 4.68 18.63 1.48
N GLU A 30 5.99 18.68 1.70
CA GLU A 30 7.00 18.50 0.65
C GLU A 30 6.93 17.12 -0.03
N LEU A 31 6.39 16.12 0.65
CA LEU A 31 6.19 14.78 0.06
C LEU A 31 5.18 14.78 -1.09
N LEU A 32 4.31 15.79 -1.16
CA LEU A 32 3.30 15.91 -2.22
C LEU A 32 3.92 16.29 -3.58
N GLU A 33 5.11 16.92 -3.56
CA GLU A 33 5.76 17.36 -4.78
C GLU A 33 6.71 16.30 -5.35
N PRO A 34 6.67 16.03 -6.66
CA PRO A 34 7.53 14.99 -7.29
C PRO A 34 9.03 15.29 -7.21
N ARG A 35 9.39 16.57 -7.08
CA ARG A 35 10.78 17.05 -7.03
C ARG A 35 11.05 17.84 -5.75
N SER A 36 10.48 17.40 -4.63
CA SER A 36 10.68 18.07 -3.36
C SER A 36 12.16 18.19 -2.98
N ASP A 37 12.50 19.28 -2.35
CA ASP A 37 13.78 19.45 -1.68
C ASP A 37 13.79 18.55 -0.43
N ARG A 38 14.46 17.43 -0.54
CA ARG A 38 14.52 16.41 0.53
C ARG A 38 15.09 16.95 1.84
N SER A 39 15.89 18.02 1.79
CA SER A 39 16.44 18.67 2.99
C SER A 39 15.35 19.31 3.87
N LYS A 40 14.18 19.55 3.32
CA LYS A 40 13.02 20.13 4.03
C LYS A 40 12.11 19.08 4.65
N ILE A 41 12.30 17.81 4.32
CA ILE A 41 11.51 16.72 4.91
C ILE A 41 12.08 16.42 6.29
N PRO A 42 11.27 16.43 7.36
CA PRO A 42 11.73 16.12 8.71
C PRO A 42 12.38 14.73 8.80
N ALA A 43 13.22 14.54 9.79
CA ALA A 43 13.85 13.24 10.06
C ALA A 43 12.79 12.17 10.34
N PHE A 44 13.09 10.92 10.00
CA PHE A 44 12.15 9.80 10.18
C PHE A 44 11.69 9.64 11.64
N GLU A 45 12.58 9.95 12.58
CA GLU A 45 12.31 9.88 14.01
C GLU A 45 11.24 10.87 14.46
N GLU A 46 11.00 11.93 13.69
CA GLU A 46 9.98 12.93 13.97
C GLU A 46 8.60 12.55 13.46
N PHE A 47 8.51 11.54 12.59
CA PHE A 47 7.22 11.12 12.02
C PHE A 47 6.30 10.56 13.10
N ARG A 48 5.09 11.11 13.14
CA ARG A 48 3.98 10.67 14.00
C ARG A 48 2.67 10.83 13.24
N ASP A 49 1.74 9.93 13.47
CA ASP A 49 0.34 10.17 13.09
C ASP A 49 -0.32 11.22 14.00
N GLU A 50 -1.60 11.50 13.80
CA GLU A 50 -2.36 12.46 14.62
C GLU A 50 -2.50 12.02 16.07
N ALA A 51 -2.48 10.72 16.34
CA ALA A 51 -2.51 10.16 17.69
C ALA A 51 -1.13 10.08 18.36
N GLY A 52 -0.07 10.49 17.64
CA GLY A 52 1.31 10.45 18.14
C GLY A 52 1.99 9.09 18.03
N HIS A 53 1.37 8.12 17.35
CA HIS A 53 1.94 6.77 17.20
C HIS A 53 3.10 6.76 16.21
N ARG A 54 4.04 5.84 16.47
CA ARG A 54 5.06 5.36 15.54
C ARG A 54 4.83 3.88 15.28
N ARG A 55 5.16 3.44 14.06
CA ARG A 55 5.10 2.04 13.66
C ARG A 55 6.47 1.57 13.22
N ALA A 56 6.74 0.29 13.40
CA ALA A 56 8.02 -0.30 12.96
C ALA A 56 8.27 -0.14 11.44
N ILE A 57 7.21 0.00 10.66
CA ILE A 57 7.25 0.18 9.20
C ILE A 57 7.54 1.62 8.76
N ASP A 58 7.28 2.64 9.61
CA ASP A 58 7.35 4.06 9.24
C ASP A 58 8.67 4.45 8.54
N PRO A 59 9.86 4.12 9.08
CA PRO A 59 11.12 4.54 8.49
C PRO A 59 11.37 3.94 7.10
N TYR A 60 10.85 2.75 6.84
CA TYR A 60 11.03 2.07 5.54
C TYR A 60 10.10 2.63 4.47
N LEU A 61 8.82 2.86 4.81
CA LEU A 61 7.86 3.49 3.91
C LEU A 61 8.32 4.92 3.56
N LEU A 62 8.74 5.70 4.55
CA LEU A 62 9.27 7.05 4.33
C LEU A 62 10.53 7.02 3.46
N ALA A 63 11.51 6.16 3.77
CA ALA A 63 12.71 6.02 2.98
C ALA A 63 12.39 5.69 1.52
N TYR A 64 11.43 4.81 1.28
CA TYR A 64 10.98 4.47 -0.06
C TYR A 64 10.35 5.68 -0.78
N ILE A 65 9.43 6.39 -0.15
CA ILE A 65 8.73 7.54 -0.74
C ILE A 65 9.70 8.69 -1.06
N VAL A 66 10.65 8.99 -0.18
CA VAL A 66 11.65 10.04 -0.39
C VAL A 66 12.88 9.57 -1.17
N GLY A 67 13.05 8.28 -1.37
CA GLY A 67 14.24 7.67 -1.98
C GLY A 67 15.49 7.82 -1.11
N GLY A 68 15.33 7.76 0.22
CA GLY A 68 16.42 7.78 1.19
C GLY A 68 16.96 6.38 1.48
N GLN A 69 17.98 6.32 2.33
CA GLN A 69 18.53 5.04 2.83
C GLN A 69 17.70 4.60 4.05
N PRO A 70 17.10 3.40 4.01
CA PRO A 70 16.40 2.86 5.17
C PRO A 70 17.39 2.41 6.24
N PRO A 71 16.98 2.38 7.52
CA PRO A 71 17.75 1.71 8.56
C PRO A 71 17.81 0.20 8.32
N SER A 72 18.78 -0.49 8.89
CA SER A 72 18.81 -1.95 8.90
C SER A 72 17.63 -2.49 9.73
N PRO A 73 16.85 -3.45 9.21
CA PRO A 73 15.78 -4.04 9.99
C PRO A 73 16.34 -4.86 11.16
N PRO A 74 15.67 -4.87 12.32
CA PRO A 74 16.08 -5.72 13.44
C PRO A 74 15.95 -7.21 13.05
N PRO A 75 16.76 -8.10 13.64
CA PRO A 75 16.69 -9.55 13.35
C PRO A 75 15.32 -10.18 13.63
N THR A 76 14.55 -9.57 14.52
CA THR A 76 13.20 -10.00 14.92
C THR A 76 12.09 -9.29 14.12
N ALA A 77 12.44 -8.61 13.03
CA ALA A 77 11.45 -7.90 12.21
C ALA A 77 10.39 -8.86 11.66
N GLY A 78 9.14 -8.40 11.65
CA GLY A 78 8.05 -9.08 10.96
C GLY A 78 8.28 -9.12 9.44
N THR A 79 7.54 -9.98 8.76
CA THR A 79 7.65 -10.15 7.29
C THR A 79 7.42 -8.85 6.56
N ASP A 80 6.45 -8.05 6.99
CA ASP A 80 6.11 -6.74 6.44
C ASP A 80 7.27 -5.75 6.54
N VAL A 81 7.87 -5.60 7.72
CA VAL A 81 9.03 -4.72 7.94
C VAL A 81 10.24 -5.17 7.13
N ALA A 82 10.54 -6.48 7.12
CA ALA A 82 11.65 -7.03 6.36
C ALA A 82 11.48 -6.80 4.84
N LEU A 83 10.26 -6.95 4.33
CA LEU A 83 9.94 -6.72 2.93
C LEU A 83 10.09 -5.25 2.55
N TRP A 84 9.53 -4.32 3.34
CA TRP A 84 9.65 -2.90 3.10
C TRP A 84 11.10 -2.40 3.19
N ALA A 85 11.89 -2.95 4.12
CA ALA A 85 13.32 -2.64 4.20
C ALA A 85 14.06 -2.98 2.89
N ARG A 86 13.74 -4.11 2.28
CA ARG A 86 14.30 -4.52 0.99
C ARG A 86 13.83 -3.62 -0.16
N ILE A 87 12.53 -3.31 -0.22
CA ILE A 87 11.98 -2.38 -1.22
C ILE A 87 12.65 -1.01 -1.11
N ALA A 88 12.76 -0.47 0.09
CA ALA A 88 13.35 0.84 0.34
C ALA A 88 14.86 0.88 0.02
N SER A 89 15.58 -0.23 0.21
CA SER A 89 16.99 -0.34 -0.17
C SER A 89 17.23 -0.57 -1.67
N GLY A 90 16.17 -0.73 -2.46
CA GLY A 90 16.27 -1.06 -3.89
C GLY A 90 16.81 -2.47 -4.17
N SER A 91 16.81 -3.36 -3.18
CA SER A 91 17.21 -4.75 -3.36
C SER A 91 16.26 -5.47 -4.31
N LYS A 92 16.84 -6.16 -5.30
CA LYS A 92 16.09 -7.02 -6.24
C LYS A 92 16.08 -8.49 -5.81
N ASP A 93 16.84 -8.81 -4.78
CA ASP A 93 16.98 -10.18 -4.28
C ASP A 93 15.86 -10.49 -3.30
N PHE A 94 14.69 -10.77 -3.84
CA PHE A 94 13.56 -11.26 -3.06
C PHE A 94 13.67 -12.77 -2.91
N PHE A 95 14.40 -13.23 -1.91
CA PHE A 95 14.39 -14.63 -1.52
C PHE A 95 13.11 -14.95 -0.75
N TRP A 96 12.10 -15.37 -1.49
CA TRP A 96 10.83 -15.87 -0.95
C TRP A 96 10.94 -17.33 -0.50
N THR A 97 12.11 -17.77 -0.06
CA THR A 97 12.33 -19.13 0.44
C THR A 97 11.49 -19.47 1.68
N GLU A 98 10.93 -18.45 2.33
CA GLU A 98 10.11 -18.66 3.52
C GLU A 98 8.61 -18.54 3.26
N ILE A 99 8.18 -17.97 2.14
CA ILE A 99 6.77 -17.97 1.76
C ILE A 99 6.52 -19.21 0.93
N ASP A 100 5.88 -20.17 1.56
CA ASP A 100 5.37 -21.38 0.90
C ASP A 100 4.54 -20.94 -0.33
N THR A 101 5.09 -21.14 -1.54
CA THR A 101 4.43 -20.77 -2.80
C THR A 101 3.10 -21.49 -3.00
N LYS A 102 2.80 -22.49 -2.18
CA LYS A 102 1.54 -23.24 -2.16
C LYS A 102 0.44 -22.56 -1.34
N ARG A 103 0.80 -21.55 -0.52
CA ARG A 103 -0.16 -20.85 0.35
C ARG A 103 -0.42 -19.45 -0.20
N PRO A 104 -1.67 -18.98 -0.30
CA PRO A 104 -1.99 -17.67 -0.84
C PRO A 104 -1.62 -16.52 0.11
N TRP A 105 -1.62 -16.71 1.42
CA TRP A 105 -1.27 -15.67 2.39
C TRP A 105 0.23 -15.37 2.42
N LEU A 106 0.60 -14.17 2.83
CA LEU A 106 1.95 -13.60 2.73
C LEU A 106 2.70 -13.63 4.06
N VAL A 107 1.98 -13.52 5.17
CA VAL A 107 2.53 -13.50 6.52
C VAL A 107 2.27 -14.84 7.19
N ARG A 108 3.31 -15.40 7.81
CA ARG A 108 3.11 -16.60 8.59
C ARG A 108 2.22 -16.31 9.80
N GLU A 109 1.16 -17.11 9.95
CA GLU A 109 0.32 -17.05 11.14
C GLU A 109 1.14 -17.33 12.40
N ARG A 110 0.90 -16.51 13.42
CA ARG A 110 1.59 -16.61 14.71
C ARG A 110 0.55 -16.45 15.81
N ASP A 111 0.64 -17.30 16.83
CA ASP A 111 -0.30 -17.32 17.95
C ASP A 111 -0.30 -16.02 18.79
N ASP A 112 0.76 -15.20 18.68
CA ASP A 112 0.91 -13.93 19.38
C ASP A 112 0.33 -12.72 18.62
N LEU A 113 -0.18 -12.91 17.39
CA LEU A 113 -0.82 -11.85 16.62
C LEU A 113 -2.33 -11.89 16.77
N THR A 114 -2.93 -10.72 17.03
CA THR A 114 -4.37 -10.59 16.87
C THR A 114 -4.74 -10.62 15.38
N ILE A 115 -5.98 -10.95 15.08
CA ILE A 115 -6.48 -10.99 13.70
C ILE A 115 -6.29 -9.65 13.00
N GLU A 116 -6.48 -8.54 13.71
CA GLU A 116 -6.31 -7.19 13.18
C GLU A 116 -4.84 -6.93 12.80
N THR A 117 -3.92 -7.28 13.67
CA THR A 117 -2.48 -7.10 13.43
C THR A 117 -2.02 -7.96 12.26
N TRP A 118 -2.49 -9.19 12.19
CA TRP A 118 -2.17 -10.11 11.11
C TRP A 118 -2.73 -9.61 9.77
N THR A 119 -4.01 -9.18 9.73
CA THR A 119 -4.65 -8.61 8.53
C THR A 119 -3.90 -7.37 8.04
N GLN A 120 -3.49 -6.47 8.94
CA GLN A 120 -2.70 -5.29 8.58
C GLN A 120 -1.34 -5.69 7.99
N ALA A 121 -0.67 -6.69 8.55
CA ALA A 121 0.61 -7.18 8.04
C ALA A 121 0.47 -7.84 6.66
N GLU A 122 -0.59 -8.61 6.43
CA GLU A 122 -0.93 -9.20 5.13
C GLU A 122 -1.11 -8.13 4.06
N LEU A 123 -1.97 -7.14 4.31
CA LEU A 123 -2.22 -6.04 3.38
C LEU A 123 -0.96 -5.18 3.16
N CYS A 124 -0.16 -4.96 4.20
CA CYS A 124 1.12 -4.26 4.11
C CYS A 124 2.12 -5.01 3.22
N CYS A 125 2.23 -6.34 3.37
CA CYS A 125 3.05 -7.18 2.51
C CYS A 125 2.56 -7.16 1.06
N LEU A 126 1.25 -7.24 0.84
CA LEU A 126 0.66 -7.17 -0.50
C LEU A 126 0.98 -5.82 -1.18
N HIS A 127 0.88 -4.72 -0.43
CA HIS A 127 1.28 -3.41 -0.92
C HIS A 127 2.75 -3.40 -1.37
N ALA A 128 3.66 -3.89 -0.53
CA ALA A 128 5.08 -3.96 -0.84
C ALA A 128 5.38 -4.84 -2.07
N LEU A 129 4.68 -5.97 -2.23
CA LEU A 129 4.82 -6.87 -3.37
C LEU A 129 4.59 -6.19 -4.72
N SER A 130 3.70 -5.24 -4.79
CA SER A 130 3.44 -4.48 -6.01
C SER A 130 4.66 -3.71 -6.53
N HIS A 131 5.61 -3.40 -5.65
CA HIS A 131 6.87 -2.73 -5.96
C HIS A 131 8.03 -3.68 -6.26
N ALA A 132 7.86 -4.97 -5.98
CA ALA A 132 8.92 -5.98 -6.16
C ALA A 132 9.13 -6.40 -7.62
N GLY A 133 8.31 -5.88 -8.54
CA GLY A 133 8.44 -6.10 -9.98
C GLY A 133 7.52 -7.19 -10.55
N PRO A 134 7.52 -7.34 -11.89
CA PRO A 134 6.52 -8.15 -12.58
C PRO A 134 6.63 -9.65 -12.28
N THR A 135 7.79 -10.12 -11.86
CA THR A 135 8.01 -11.54 -11.53
C THR A 135 7.15 -12.00 -10.35
N LEU A 136 6.83 -11.09 -9.42
CA LEU A 136 6.03 -11.38 -8.24
C LEU A 136 4.54 -11.01 -8.41
N LYS A 137 4.16 -10.46 -9.58
CA LYS A 137 2.76 -10.11 -9.87
C LYS A 137 1.81 -11.31 -9.71
N PRO A 138 2.07 -12.51 -10.26
CA PRO A 138 1.16 -13.64 -10.07
C PRO A 138 0.94 -14.00 -8.59
N ARG A 139 1.96 -13.78 -7.76
CA ARG A 139 1.87 -13.99 -6.31
C ARG A 139 1.02 -12.92 -5.64
N ALA A 140 1.19 -11.66 -6.04
CA ALA A 140 0.36 -10.56 -5.54
C ALA A 140 -1.11 -10.73 -5.93
N ASP A 141 -1.38 -11.15 -7.17
CA ASP A 141 -2.73 -11.42 -7.65
C ASP A 141 -3.41 -12.53 -6.84
N ALA A 142 -2.72 -13.67 -6.65
CA ALA A 142 -3.25 -14.79 -5.86
C ALA A 142 -3.51 -14.40 -4.39
N ALA A 143 -2.64 -13.57 -3.81
CA ALA A 143 -2.85 -13.07 -2.45
C ALA A 143 -4.04 -12.11 -2.37
N ALA A 144 -4.20 -11.21 -3.36
CA ALA A 144 -5.34 -10.29 -3.41
C ALA A 144 -6.67 -11.04 -3.56
N ASP A 145 -6.73 -12.04 -4.45
CA ASP A 145 -7.92 -12.87 -4.64
C ASP A 145 -8.27 -13.62 -3.35
N TRP A 146 -7.28 -14.19 -2.66
CA TRP A 146 -7.47 -14.86 -1.38
C TRP A 146 -7.95 -13.91 -0.27
N MET A 147 -7.35 -12.71 -0.17
CA MET A 147 -7.74 -11.71 0.82
C MET A 147 -9.18 -11.24 0.61
N LEU A 148 -9.61 -11.08 -0.65
CA LEU A 148 -10.98 -10.74 -0.97
C LEU A 148 -11.98 -11.76 -0.40
N GLU A 149 -11.65 -13.05 -0.45
CA GLU A 149 -12.52 -14.12 0.02
C GLU A 149 -12.49 -14.31 1.55
N HIS A 150 -11.36 -14.05 2.20
CA HIS A 150 -11.11 -14.46 3.58
C HIS A 150 -10.91 -13.32 4.57
N LEU A 151 -10.53 -12.13 4.10
CA LEU A 151 -10.27 -10.97 4.95
C LEU A 151 -11.26 -9.84 4.62
N GLN A 152 -12.19 -9.59 5.53
CA GLN A 152 -13.13 -8.49 5.39
C GLN A 152 -12.43 -7.16 5.73
N PRO A 153 -12.55 -6.10 4.91
CA PRO A 153 -12.03 -4.77 5.21
C PRO A 153 -12.98 -4.07 6.18
N ASP A 154 -13.01 -4.53 7.40
CA ASP A 154 -13.81 -4.00 8.49
C ASP A 154 -13.01 -2.98 9.33
N ASN A 155 -13.42 -2.77 10.58
CA ASN A 155 -12.76 -1.85 11.51
C ASN A 155 -11.29 -2.17 11.82
N ALA A 156 -10.81 -3.38 11.48
CA ALA A 156 -9.43 -3.79 11.67
C ALA A 156 -8.50 -3.20 10.60
N THR A 157 -9.05 -2.72 9.48
CA THR A 157 -8.30 -2.20 8.34
C THR A 157 -8.34 -0.68 8.27
N ASN A 158 -7.81 -0.01 9.30
CA ASN A 158 -7.80 1.46 9.40
C ASN A 158 -6.84 2.14 8.42
N HIS A 159 -5.90 1.39 7.84
CA HIS A 159 -4.93 1.91 6.89
C HIS A 159 -5.17 1.33 5.51
N PRO A 160 -5.08 2.15 4.43
CA PRO A 160 -5.45 1.75 3.06
C PRO A 160 -4.34 0.96 2.35
N TRP A 161 -3.69 0.03 3.07
CA TRP A 161 -2.68 -0.84 2.48
C TRP A 161 -3.22 -1.61 1.28
N ALA A 162 -2.41 -1.79 0.27
CA ALA A 162 -2.70 -2.54 -0.96
C ALA A 162 -3.90 -2.05 -1.79
N ILE A 163 -4.50 -0.90 -1.48
CA ILE A 163 -5.66 -0.35 -2.20
C ILE A 163 -5.45 -0.33 -3.73
N HIS A 164 -4.24 0.03 -4.18
CA HIS A 164 -3.88 0.08 -5.61
C HIS A 164 -3.80 -1.31 -6.25
N VAL A 165 -3.47 -2.34 -5.48
CA VAL A 165 -3.42 -3.73 -5.98
C VAL A 165 -4.84 -4.21 -6.28
N PHE A 166 -5.78 -3.98 -5.35
CA PHE A 166 -7.19 -4.32 -5.57
C PHE A 166 -7.80 -3.54 -6.74
N LEU A 167 -7.51 -2.24 -6.88
CA LEU A 167 -7.96 -1.43 -8.02
C LEU A 167 -7.38 -1.94 -9.36
N HIS A 168 -6.10 -2.28 -9.37
CA HIS A 168 -5.46 -2.83 -10.56
C HIS A 168 -6.07 -4.18 -10.94
N ARG A 169 -6.26 -5.06 -9.95
CA ARG A 169 -6.90 -6.36 -10.16
C ARG A 169 -8.34 -6.21 -10.67
N ALA A 170 -9.10 -5.28 -10.09
CA ALA A 170 -10.45 -4.93 -10.55
C ALA A 170 -10.47 -4.54 -12.03
N ALA A 171 -9.50 -3.75 -12.48
CA ALA A 171 -9.39 -3.33 -13.88
C ALA A 171 -9.01 -4.48 -14.82
N GLU A 172 -8.11 -5.39 -14.37
CA GLU A 172 -7.64 -6.51 -15.18
C GLU A 172 -8.72 -7.56 -15.44
N ILE A 173 -9.47 -7.93 -14.41
CA ILE A 173 -10.48 -9.02 -14.51
C ILE A 173 -11.92 -8.52 -14.52
N ALA A 174 -12.13 -7.20 -14.59
CA ALA A 174 -13.44 -6.55 -14.54
C ALA A 174 -14.26 -6.96 -13.29
N SER A 175 -13.62 -7.00 -12.12
CA SER A 175 -14.25 -7.41 -10.86
C SER A 175 -14.75 -6.22 -10.06
N ASP A 176 -16.05 -6.13 -9.86
CA ASP A 176 -16.66 -5.15 -8.95
C ASP A 176 -16.30 -5.41 -7.49
N GLU A 177 -16.09 -6.66 -7.10
CA GLU A 177 -15.76 -7.05 -5.73
C GLU A 177 -14.41 -6.49 -5.29
N HIS A 178 -13.37 -6.61 -6.13
CA HIS A 178 -12.07 -5.98 -5.85
C HIS A 178 -12.17 -4.46 -5.77
N ARG A 179 -12.97 -3.84 -6.62
CA ARG A 179 -13.22 -2.39 -6.57
C ARG A 179 -13.88 -1.98 -5.26
N LEU A 180 -14.93 -2.70 -4.84
CA LEU A 180 -15.64 -2.45 -3.59
C LEU A 180 -14.73 -2.65 -2.36
N TYR A 181 -13.85 -3.66 -2.41
CA TYR A 181 -12.85 -3.87 -1.37
C TYR A 181 -11.91 -2.65 -1.23
N ALA A 182 -11.41 -2.13 -2.35
CA ALA A 182 -10.58 -0.92 -2.35
C ALA A 182 -11.34 0.31 -1.84
N GLU A 183 -12.62 0.46 -2.20
CA GLU A 183 -13.48 1.54 -1.70
C GLU A 183 -13.69 1.45 -0.18
N ALA A 184 -13.85 0.24 0.37
CA ALA A 184 -13.96 0.03 1.80
C ALA A 184 -12.65 0.38 2.54
N LEU A 185 -11.49 -0.01 2.00
CA LEU A 185 -10.19 0.40 2.55
C LEU A 185 -10.02 1.92 2.59
N LEU A 186 -10.43 2.62 1.52
CA LEU A 186 -10.39 4.08 1.49
C LEU A 186 -11.35 4.69 2.52
N HIS A 187 -12.59 4.17 2.59
CA HIS A 187 -13.59 4.63 3.54
C HIS A 187 -13.09 4.51 4.98
N ASN A 188 -12.56 3.35 5.36
CA ASN A 188 -12.04 3.11 6.70
C ASN A 188 -10.90 4.07 7.07
N ALA A 189 -10.02 4.37 6.10
CA ALA A 189 -8.90 5.29 6.32
C ALA A 189 -9.32 6.75 6.54
N VAL A 190 -10.52 7.16 6.11
CA VAL A 190 -10.94 8.57 6.18
C VAL A 190 -12.09 8.82 7.15
N ILE A 191 -12.84 7.80 7.56
CA ILE A 191 -14.10 7.97 8.29
C ILE A 191 -13.91 8.62 9.68
N SER A 192 -12.84 8.24 10.39
CA SER A 192 -12.63 8.68 11.78
C SER A 192 -12.32 10.17 11.91
N LEU A 193 -11.61 10.76 10.94
CA LEU A 193 -11.14 12.14 10.96
C LEU A 193 -11.78 13.01 9.86
N GLY A 194 -12.66 12.44 9.03
CA GLY A 194 -13.15 13.08 7.80
C GLY A 194 -12.05 13.25 6.73
N ARG A 195 -10.88 12.73 6.97
CA ARG A 195 -9.71 12.66 6.08
C ARG A 195 -8.78 11.53 6.53
N ALA A 196 -7.84 11.15 5.71
CA ALA A 196 -6.81 10.20 6.12
C ALA A 196 -5.95 10.79 7.26
N ASP A 197 -5.45 9.95 8.17
CA ASP A 197 -4.34 10.32 9.05
C ASP A 197 -3.04 10.43 8.25
N ARG A 198 -1.97 11.00 8.84
CA ARG A 198 -0.70 11.20 8.13
C ARG A 198 -0.07 9.90 7.64
N PHE A 199 -0.20 8.82 8.39
CA PHE A 199 0.35 7.54 7.98
C PHE A 199 -0.44 6.94 6.82
N SER A 200 -1.76 6.91 6.90
CA SER A 200 -2.64 6.53 5.81
C SER A 200 -2.42 7.40 4.56
N ALA A 201 -2.13 8.69 4.75
CA ALA A 201 -1.83 9.60 3.65
C ALA A 201 -0.54 9.21 2.90
N LEU A 202 0.50 8.72 3.59
CA LEU A 202 1.70 8.20 2.93
C LEU A 202 1.40 6.98 2.06
N ILE A 203 0.58 6.07 2.58
CA ILE A 203 0.15 4.88 1.83
C ILE A 203 -0.67 5.27 0.60
N LEU A 204 -1.62 6.20 0.75
CA LEU A 204 -2.42 6.71 -0.36
C LEU A 204 -1.59 7.45 -1.41
N LEU A 205 -0.58 8.22 -0.97
CA LEU A 205 0.33 8.92 -1.86
C LEU A 205 1.12 7.95 -2.72
N ASP A 206 1.66 6.90 -2.12
CA ASP A 206 2.40 5.87 -2.83
C ASP A 206 1.50 5.08 -3.78
N ALA A 207 0.36 4.60 -3.29
CA ALA A 207 -0.63 3.88 -4.08
C ALA A 207 -1.11 4.70 -5.29
N GLY A 208 -1.39 5.98 -5.09
CA GLY A 208 -1.82 6.89 -6.16
C GLY A 208 -0.73 7.11 -7.21
N ARG A 209 0.53 7.27 -6.80
CA ARG A 209 1.67 7.37 -7.70
C ARG A 209 1.91 6.08 -8.48
N TRP A 210 1.71 4.94 -7.83
CA TRP A 210 1.84 3.64 -8.48
C TRP A 210 0.79 3.47 -9.59
N LEU A 211 -0.48 3.78 -9.33
CA LEU A 211 -1.55 3.68 -10.31
C LEU A 211 -1.32 4.58 -11.52
N GLN A 212 -0.80 5.79 -11.33
CA GLN A 212 -0.50 6.71 -12.45
C GLN A 212 0.65 6.24 -13.35
N ARG A 213 1.52 5.36 -12.86
CA ARG A 213 2.60 4.77 -13.64
C ARG A 213 2.18 3.55 -14.45
N GLN A 214 0.99 2.99 -14.15
CA GLN A 214 0.50 1.85 -14.91
C GLN A 214 0.07 2.29 -16.31
N PRO A 215 0.38 1.50 -17.35
CA PRO A 215 -0.15 1.78 -18.68
C PRO A 215 -1.68 1.72 -18.63
N THR A 216 -2.32 2.67 -19.30
CA THR A 216 -3.78 2.66 -19.44
C THR A 216 -4.18 1.34 -20.10
N VAL A 217 -4.91 0.51 -19.38
CA VAL A 217 -5.49 -0.71 -19.94
C VAL A 217 -6.51 -0.26 -21.00
N ARG A 218 -6.06 -0.12 -22.26
CA ARG A 218 -6.97 0.09 -23.36
C ARG A 218 -7.74 -1.21 -23.56
N SER A 219 -9.04 -1.14 -23.45
CA SER A 219 -9.94 -2.19 -23.89
C SER A 219 -9.94 -2.23 -25.43
N ASP A 220 -8.83 -2.63 -26.04
CA ASP A 220 -8.80 -2.98 -27.44
C ASP A 220 -9.47 -4.35 -27.56
N SER A 221 -10.80 -4.35 -27.54
CA SER A 221 -11.56 -5.48 -28.08
C SER A 221 -11.43 -5.40 -29.59
N PRO A 222 -10.87 -6.41 -30.25
CA PRO A 222 -10.95 -6.48 -31.72
C PRO A 222 -12.42 -6.55 -32.15
N CYS A 223 -12.78 -5.74 -33.14
CA CYS A 223 -14.05 -5.82 -33.85
C CYS A 223 -14.21 -7.15 -34.54
#